data_c82b9e4a94ef17a2535466d5bee0dcd9
#
_entry.id   c82b9e4a94ef17a2535466d5bee0dcd9
#
_cell.length_a   1.000
_cell.length_b   1.000
_cell.length_c   1.000
_cell.angle_alpha   90.00
_cell.angle_beta   90.00
_cell.angle_gamma   90.00
#
_symmetry.space_group_name_H-M   'P 1'
#
loop_
_entity.id
_entity.type
_entity.pdbx_description
1 polymer ?
#
loop_
_entity_poly.entity_id
_entity_poly.type
_entity_poly.pdbx_seq_one_letter_code
_entity_poly.pdbx_strand_id
1 'polypeptide(L)'
;MVLPTPHNNLFTFTLSHLSAARSLIETQFPVAIVEQLDLDSIVIESGSFIDPSLAEKFSDVLLSVKLRLAQEGSRQRVLAYFLFEHKSEPDPLTVLQLLSYVVRIWEREVREERSLSPILPMVIYHGDRPWNVAMTIDELIDCPESMRDYLVKFTCPVFDLTRTTDDSICGDPFLQSMLQLLKYGRKS
;
A
#
# COMPACT_ATOMS: atom_id res chain seq x y z
N MET A 1 -23.98 -2.44 2.22
CA MET A 1 -23.03 -3.56 2.38
C MET A 1 -22.63 -4.02 1.00
N VAL A 2 -21.45 -3.57 0.52
CA VAL A 2 -20.90 -4.02 -0.76
C VAL A 2 -20.22 -5.35 -0.48
N LEU A 3 -20.66 -6.43 -1.12
CA LEU A 3 -20.00 -7.73 -0.97
C LEU A 3 -18.57 -7.62 -1.57
N PRO A 4 -17.54 -8.13 -0.87
CA PRO A 4 -16.18 -8.12 -1.40
C PRO A 4 -16.14 -8.90 -2.71
N THR A 5 -15.51 -8.32 -3.72
CA THR A 5 -15.37 -8.99 -5.02
C THR A 5 -14.41 -10.18 -4.91
N PRO A 6 -14.50 -11.19 -5.81
CA PRO A 6 -13.56 -12.31 -5.81
C PRO A 6 -12.08 -11.87 -5.84
N HIS A 7 -11.78 -10.77 -6.52
CA HIS A 7 -10.43 -10.20 -6.61
C HIS A 7 -9.95 -9.62 -5.27
N ASN A 8 -10.83 -8.96 -4.51
CA ASN A 8 -10.51 -8.46 -3.17
C ASN A 8 -10.16 -9.61 -2.22
N ASN A 9 -10.97 -10.67 -2.25
CA ASN A 9 -10.72 -11.84 -1.42
C ASN A 9 -9.40 -12.52 -1.78
N LEU A 10 -9.09 -12.65 -3.08
CA LEU A 10 -7.83 -13.22 -3.56
C LEU A 10 -6.63 -12.39 -3.10
N PHE A 11 -6.71 -11.07 -3.25
CA PHE A 11 -5.66 -10.14 -2.85
C PHE A 11 -5.37 -10.21 -1.36
N THR A 12 -6.41 -10.02 -0.53
CA THR A 12 -6.29 -10.08 0.92
C THR A 12 -5.83 -11.46 1.40
N PHE A 13 -6.37 -12.53 0.81
CA PHE A 13 -5.96 -13.91 1.13
C PHE A 13 -4.50 -14.14 0.81
N THR A 14 -4.01 -13.73 -0.36
CA THR A 14 -2.60 -13.91 -0.73
C THR A 14 -1.68 -13.14 0.21
N LEU A 15 -1.97 -11.87 0.48
CA LEU A 15 -1.14 -11.06 1.38
C LEU A 15 -1.31 -11.41 2.86
N SER A 16 -2.25 -12.30 3.21
CA SER A 16 -2.29 -12.92 4.54
C SER A 16 -1.18 -13.96 4.75
N HIS A 17 -0.49 -14.37 3.67
CA HIS A 17 0.69 -15.24 3.75
C HIS A 17 1.95 -14.39 3.83
N LEU A 18 2.70 -14.52 4.92
CA LEU A 18 3.88 -13.70 5.19
C LEU A 18 4.95 -13.78 4.10
N SER A 19 5.12 -14.94 3.45
CA SER A 19 6.08 -15.10 2.34
C SER A 19 5.69 -14.24 1.13
N ALA A 20 4.40 -14.20 0.78
CA ALA A 20 3.89 -13.38 -0.32
C ALA A 20 3.97 -11.87 0.02
N ALA A 21 3.59 -11.50 1.25
CA ALA A 21 3.67 -10.12 1.73
C ALA A 21 5.13 -9.62 1.73
N ARG A 22 6.06 -10.42 2.24
CA ARG A 22 7.51 -10.16 2.20
C ARG A 22 7.99 -9.97 0.77
N SER A 23 7.67 -10.90 -0.10
CA SER A 23 8.09 -10.89 -1.50
C SER A 23 7.55 -9.66 -2.25
N LEU A 24 6.32 -9.21 -1.96
CA LEU A 24 5.78 -7.99 -2.52
C LEU A 24 6.61 -6.76 -2.11
N ILE A 25 6.99 -6.67 -0.84
CA ILE A 25 7.85 -5.57 -0.37
C ILE A 25 9.23 -5.64 -1.07
N GLU A 26 9.85 -6.81 -1.10
CA GLU A 26 11.19 -7.02 -1.69
C GLU A 26 11.23 -6.69 -3.19
N THR A 27 10.15 -6.98 -3.93
CA THR A 27 10.12 -6.81 -5.38
C THR A 27 9.62 -5.43 -5.83
N GLN A 28 8.81 -4.73 -5.01
CA GLN A 28 8.17 -3.49 -5.43
C GLN A 28 8.78 -2.23 -4.81
N PHE A 29 9.57 -2.34 -3.76
CA PHE A 29 10.22 -1.19 -3.15
C PHE A 29 11.71 -1.12 -3.47
N PRO A 30 12.30 0.09 -3.54
CA PRO A 30 13.73 0.26 -3.73
C PRO A 30 14.57 -0.51 -2.70
N VAL A 31 15.68 -1.11 -3.14
CA VAL A 31 16.60 -1.87 -2.27
C VAL A 31 17.01 -1.07 -1.04
N ALA A 32 17.26 0.23 -1.19
CA ALA A 32 17.62 1.12 -0.09
C ALA A 32 16.56 1.22 1.01
N ILE A 33 15.27 1.00 0.69
CA ILE A 33 14.19 0.88 1.68
C ILE A 33 14.22 -0.51 2.30
N VAL A 34 14.27 -1.55 1.46
CA VAL A 34 14.21 -2.95 1.89
C VAL A 34 15.34 -3.29 2.87
N GLU A 35 16.56 -2.79 2.64
CA GLU A 35 17.71 -3.00 3.53
C GLU A 35 17.53 -2.42 4.94
N GLN A 36 16.65 -1.43 5.10
CA GLN A 36 16.33 -0.83 6.40
C GLN A 36 15.28 -1.61 7.19
N LEU A 37 14.68 -2.64 6.61
CA LEU A 37 13.56 -3.39 7.18
C LEU A 37 14.02 -4.72 7.78
N ASP A 38 13.51 -5.05 8.97
CA ASP A 38 13.54 -6.41 9.51
C ASP A 38 12.34 -7.19 8.99
N LEU A 39 12.48 -7.75 7.78
CA LEU A 39 11.39 -8.45 7.10
C LEU A 39 10.88 -9.71 7.82
N ASP A 40 11.64 -10.25 8.76
CA ASP A 40 11.19 -11.37 9.61
C ASP A 40 10.21 -10.89 10.70
N SER A 41 10.10 -9.56 10.88
CA SER A 41 9.18 -8.93 11.82
C SER A 41 7.84 -8.51 11.21
N ILE A 42 7.54 -8.87 9.95
CA ILE A 42 6.29 -8.50 9.29
C ILE A 42 5.10 -8.98 10.11
N VAL A 43 4.15 -8.07 10.34
CA VAL A 43 2.85 -8.36 10.95
C VAL A 43 1.75 -7.83 10.04
N ILE A 44 0.74 -8.65 9.81
CA ILE A 44 -0.47 -8.24 9.09
C ILE A 44 -1.39 -7.58 10.13
N GLU A 45 -1.61 -6.28 9.96
CA GLU A 45 -2.45 -5.53 10.87
C GLU A 45 -3.93 -5.84 10.59
N SER A 46 -4.67 -6.16 11.63
CA SER A 46 -6.10 -6.45 11.50
C SER A 46 -6.91 -5.19 11.16
N GLY A 47 -8.04 -5.34 10.48
CA GLY A 47 -8.94 -4.23 10.11
C GLY A 47 -9.44 -3.36 11.28
N SER A 48 -9.19 -3.75 12.55
CA SER A 48 -9.39 -2.89 13.73
C SER A 48 -8.42 -1.70 13.79
N PHE A 49 -7.38 -1.67 12.95
CA PHE A 49 -6.49 -0.53 12.76
C PHE A 49 -7.16 0.60 11.97
N ILE A 50 -8.16 0.27 11.17
CA ILE A 50 -8.90 1.23 10.36
C ILE A 50 -10.26 1.42 11.03
N ASP A 51 -10.72 2.67 11.12
CA ASP A 51 -12.07 3.00 11.62
C ASP A 51 -13.11 2.08 10.95
N PRO A 52 -14.02 1.43 11.72
CA PRO A 52 -15.04 0.53 11.15
C PRO A 52 -15.86 1.16 10.02
N SER A 53 -16.05 2.49 10.02
CA SER A 53 -16.72 3.22 8.95
C SER A 53 -15.92 3.25 7.64
N LEU A 54 -14.62 2.98 7.71
CA LEU A 54 -13.71 2.88 6.56
C LEU A 54 -13.50 1.42 6.15
N ALA A 55 -13.50 0.48 7.09
CA ALA A 55 -13.32 -0.95 6.82
C ALA A 55 -14.39 -1.52 5.87
N GLU A 56 -15.59 -0.94 5.79
CA GLU A 56 -16.64 -1.35 4.84
C GLU A 56 -16.34 -0.94 3.38
N LYS A 57 -15.40 -0.04 3.14
CA LYS A 57 -15.14 0.53 1.80
C LYS A 57 -13.90 -0.01 1.11
N PHE A 58 -13.04 -0.76 1.82
CA PHE A 58 -11.67 -1.00 1.35
C PHE A 58 -11.20 -2.43 1.53
N SER A 59 -10.55 -2.91 0.47
CA SER A 59 -9.87 -4.21 0.40
C SER A 59 -8.38 -4.11 0.77
N ASP A 60 -8.03 -3.17 1.63
CA ASP A 60 -6.66 -2.80 1.89
C ASP A 60 -5.96 -3.79 2.81
N VAL A 61 -4.70 -4.02 2.55
CA VAL A 61 -3.81 -4.77 3.43
C VAL A 61 -2.81 -3.81 4.05
N LEU A 62 -2.82 -3.75 5.37
CA LEU A 62 -1.85 -3.00 6.15
C LEU A 62 -0.86 -3.96 6.79
N LEU A 63 0.42 -3.76 6.50
CA LEU A 63 1.52 -4.50 7.09
C LEU A 63 2.35 -3.57 7.97
N SER A 64 2.78 -4.02 9.14
CA SER A 64 3.81 -3.34 9.92
C SER A 64 5.10 -4.14 9.89
N VAL A 65 6.23 -3.42 9.84
CA VAL A 65 7.57 -3.98 9.79
C VAL A 65 8.48 -3.16 10.69
N LYS A 66 9.36 -3.81 11.47
CA LYS A 66 10.36 -3.09 12.27
C LYS A 66 11.45 -2.51 11.38
N LEU A 67 11.88 -1.30 11.69
CA LEU A 67 13.08 -0.71 11.10
C LEU A 67 14.34 -1.20 11.82
N ARG A 68 15.38 -1.50 11.04
CA ARG A 68 16.73 -1.86 11.55
C ARG A 68 17.52 -0.62 11.99
N LEU A 69 16.88 0.37 12.60
CA LEU A 69 17.57 1.58 13.05
C LEU A 69 18.60 1.23 14.12
N ALA A 70 19.86 1.36 13.74
CA ALA A 70 21.04 1.10 14.59
C ALA A 70 21.27 2.26 15.58
N GLN A 71 20.35 2.54 16.47
CA GLN A 71 20.64 3.31 17.67
C GLN A 71 20.67 2.34 18.84
N GLU A 72 21.86 1.89 19.21
CA GLU A 72 22.12 1.22 20.47
C GLU A 72 21.53 2.08 21.60
N GLY A 73 20.52 1.54 22.30
CA GLY A 73 19.89 2.20 23.44
C GLY A 73 18.47 2.72 23.20
N SER A 74 17.95 2.78 21.99
CA SER A 74 16.54 3.11 21.77
C SER A 74 15.66 1.92 22.11
N ARG A 75 14.89 2.02 23.23
CA ARG A 75 13.87 1.03 23.59
C ARG A 75 12.61 1.12 22.72
N GLN A 76 12.52 2.12 21.86
CA GLN A 76 11.34 2.39 21.06
C GLN A 76 11.45 1.65 19.73
N ARG A 77 10.51 0.73 19.51
CA ARG A 77 10.35 0.05 18.20
C ARG A 77 9.84 1.06 17.19
N VAL A 78 10.66 1.43 16.23
CA VAL A 78 10.19 2.21 15.08
C VAL A 78 9.61 1.22 14.07
N LEU A 79 8.37 1.45 13.66
CA LEU A 79 7.68 0.64 12.66
C LEU A 79 7.59 1.44 11.36
N ALA A 80 7.64 0.73 10.24
CA ALA A 80 7.16 1.21 8.96
C ALA A 80 5.88 0.46 8.62
N TYR A 81 4.88 1.16 8.11
CA TYR A 81 3.66 0.55 7.61
C TYR A 81 3.66 0.54 6.09
N PHE A 82 3.22 -0.57 5.52
CA PHE A 82 2.98 -0.72 4.09
C PHE A 82 1.48 -0.82 3.89
N LEU A 83 0.93 0.14 3.17
CA LEU A 83 -0.50 0.21 2.86
C LEU A 83 -0.70 -0.16 1.39
N PHE A 84 -1.24 -1.33 1.14
CA PHE A 84 -1.52 -1.82 -0.21
C PHE A 84 -3.00 -1.68 -0.53
N GLU A 85 -3.31 -0.89 -1.54
CA GLU A 85 -4.63 -0.76 -2.14
C GLU A 85 -4.67 -1.48 -3.47
N HIS A 86 -5.73 -2.20 -3.72
CA HIS A 86 -5.96 -2.93 -4.97
C HIS A 86 -7.07 -2.26 -5.78
N LYS A 87 -6.82 -1.98 -7.04
CA LYS A 87 -7.77 -1.31 -7.94
C LYS A 87 -7.93 -2.06 -9.26
N SER A 88 -9.16 -2.22 -9.69
CA SER A 88 -9.53 -2.75 -11.02
C SER A 88 -9.90 -1.66 -12.00
N GLU A 89 -10.20 -0.47 -11.53
CA GLU A 89 -10.53 0.71 -12.32
C GLU A 89 -9.80 1.93 -11.75
N PRO A 90 -9.31 2.86 -12.60
CA PRO A 90 -8.70 4.09 -12.12
C PRO A 90 -9.77 4.96 -11.43
N ASP A 91 -9.52 5.33 -10.18
CA ASP A 91 -10.35 6.28 -9.45
C ASP A 91 -9.53 7.56 -9.24
N PRO A 92 -9.98 8.71 -9.76
CA PRO A 92 -9.26 9.98 -9.66
C PRO A 92 -8.93 10.40 -8.23
N LEU A 93 -9.69 9.93 -7.25
CA LEU A 93 -9.51 10.29 -5.84
C LEU A 93 -8.71 9.25 -5.04
N THR A 94 -8.12 8.23 -5.70
CA THR A 94 -7.37 7.18 -5.01
C THR A 94 -6.26 7.74 -4.12
N VAL A 95 -5.49 8.72 -4.62
CA VAL A 95 -4.40 9.30 -3.83
C VAL A 95 -4.91 10.05 -2.59
N LEU A 96 -6.06 10.73 -2.69
CA LEU A 96 -6.71 11.40 -1.55
C LEU A 96 -7.25 10.38 -0.54
N GLN A 97 -7.82 9.28 -1.02
CA GLN A 97 -8.27 8.18 -0.15
C GLN A 97 -7.11 7.62 0.65
N LEU A 98 -5.98 7.31 0.00
CA LEU A 98 -4.79 6.77 0.67
C LEU A 98 -4.19 7.76 1.66
N LEU A 99 -4.15 9.05 1.34
CA LEU A 99 -3.74 10.09 2.30
C LEU A 99 -4.65 10.09 3.52
N SER A 100 -5.97 9.95 3.34
CA SER A 100 -6.89 9.88 4.47
C SER A 100 -6.62 8.69 5.40
N TYR A 101 -6.18 7.54 4.86
CA TYR A 101 -5.75 6.39 5.68
C TYR A 101 -4.48 6.66 6.45
N VAL A 102 -3.48 7.23 5.78
CA VAL A 102 -2.23 7.61 6.44
C VAL A 102 -2.52 8.53 7.64
N VAL A 103 -3.38 9.54 7.46
CA VAL A 103 -3.78 10.44 8.54
C VAL A 103 -4.47 9.68 9.68
N ARG A 104 -5.38 8.73 9.37
CA ARG A 104 -6.07 7.92 10.38
C ARG A 104 -5.12 7.03 11.20
N ILE A 105 -4.12 6.45 10.55
CA ILE A 105 -3.09 5.67 11.24
C ILE A 105 -2.32 6.59 12.21
N TRP A 106 -1.89 7.75 11.76
CA TRP A 106 -1.20 8.72 12.61
C TRP A 106 -2.07 9.25 13.76
N GLU A 107 -3.35 9.58 13.51
CA GLU A 107 -4.29 9.96 14.58
C GLU A 107 -4.42 8.89 15.65
N ARG A 108 -4.40 7.61 15.27
CA ARG A 108 -4.39 6.50 16.21
C ARG A 108 -3.10 6.44 17.00
N GLU A 109 -1.94 6.54 16.33
CA GLU A 109 -0.64 6.55 17.00
C GLU A 109 -0.57 7.67 18.04
N VAL A 110 -1.07 8.87 17.71
CA VAL A 110 -1.17 9.98 18.65
C VAL A 110 -2.07 9.65 19.86
N ARG A 111 -3.25 9.06 19.61
CA ARG A 111 -4.15 8.64 20.72
C ARG A 111 -3.54 7.57 21.63
N GLU A 112 -2.67 6.73 21.07
CA GLU A 112 -1.96 5.68 21.80
C GLU A 112 -0.60 6.15 22.35
N GLU A 113 -0.35 7.46 22.34
CA GLU A 113 0.90 8.11 22.81
C GLU A 113 2.16 7.54 22.15
N ARG A 114 2.04 7.11 20.87
CA ARG A 114 3.15 6.61 20.07
C ARG A 114 3.71 7.71 19.15
N SER A 115 4.98 7.56 18.77
CA SER A 115 5.56 8.39 17.72
C SER A 115 4.95 8.04 16.37
N LEU A 116 4.85 9.04 15.48
CA LEU A 116 4.37 8.82 14.11
C LEU A 116 5.33 7.92 13.34
N SER A 117 4.78 6.90 12.72
CA SER A 117 5.54 5.94 11.92
C SER A 117 5.56 6.36 10.44
N PRO A 118 6.63 6.04 9.68
CA PRO A 118 6.61 6.14 8.23
C PRO A 118 5.57 5.18 7.66
N ILE A 119 4.75 5.66 6.72
CA ILE A 119 3.73 4.87 6.02
C ILE A 119 4.02 4.94 4.53
N LEU A 120 4.17 3.78 3.91
CA LEU A 120 4.52 3.61 2.51
C LEU A 120 3.28 3.07 1.76
N PRO A 121 2.49 3.93 1.11
CA PRO A 121 1.34 3.50 0.33
C PRO A 121 1.77 2.97 -1.03
N MET A 122 0.99 2.02 -1.58
CA MET A 122 1.13 1.55 -2.95
C MET A 122 -0.22 1.07 -3.47
N VAL A 123 -0.55 1.43 -4.70
CA VAL A 123 -1.67 0.85 -5.45
C VAL A 123 -1.16 -0.32 -6.29
N ILE A 124 -1.87 -1.44 -6.23
CA ILE A 124 -1.71 -2.56 -7.16
C ILE A 124 -2.88 -2.52 -8.13
N TYR A 125 -2.60 -2.16 -9.36
CA TYR A 125 -3.60 -1.93 -10.37
C TYR A 125 -3.62 -3.04 -11.43
N HIS A 126 -4.82 -3.54 -11.72
CA HIS A 126 -5.03 -4.63 -12.69
C HIS A 126 -6.21 -4.37 -13.65
N GLY A 127 -6.40 -3.12 -14.07
CA GLY A 127 -7.47 -2.74 -15.00
C GLY A 127 -7.24 -3.18 -16.45
N ASP A 128 -8.15 -2.77 -17.33
CA ASP A 128 -8.07 -3.08 -18.77
C ASP A 128 -7.18 -2.11 -19.56
N ARG A 129 -6.94 -0.92 -19.02
CA ARG A 129 -6.12 0.15 -19.63
C ARG A 129 -5.07 0.59 -18.63
N PRO A 130 -3.94 1.13 -19.10
CA PRO A 130 -2.92 1.67 -18.21
C PRO A 130 -3.48 2.71 -17.25
N TRP A 131 -2.90 2.74 -16.03
CA TRP A 131 -3.21 3.77 -15.03
C TRP A 131 -3.02 5.18 -15.61
N ASN A 132 -3.99 6.04 -15.47
CA ASN A 132 -4.03 7.36 -16.08
C ASN A 132 -4.61 8.46 -15.20
N VAL A 133 -4.66 8.22 -13.89
CA VAL A 133 -5.11 9.23 -12.91
C VAL A 133 -3.96 9.63 -12.00
N ALA A 134 -4.16 10.71 -11.22
CA ALA A 134 -3.15 11.30 -10.35
C ALA A 134 -2.50 10.27 -9.41
N MET A 135 -1.19 10.39 -9.22
CA MET A 135 -0.39 9.63 -8.24
C MET A 135 0.12 10.50 -7.09
N THR A 136 -0.09 11.80 -7.17
CA THR A 136 0.28 12.77 -6.14
C THR A 136 -0.90 13.69 -5.79
N ILE A 137 -0.91 14.24 -4.58
CA ILE A 137 -1.99 15.14 -4.14
C ILE A 137 -1.96 16.46 -4.91
N ASP A 138 -0.78 16.98 -5.24
CA ASP A 138 -0.63 18.23 -5.96
C ASP A 138 -1.18 18.17 -7.40
N GLU A 139 -1.21 16.98 -8.02
CA GLU A 139 -1.88 16.77 -9.32
C GLU A 139 -3.41 16.94 -9.26
N LEU A 140 -4.02 16.82 -8.08
CA LEU A 140 -5.46 17.00 -7.86
C LEU A 140 -5.85 18.45 -7.60
N ILE A 141 -4.89 19.33 -7.32
CA ILE A 141 -5.15 20.69 -6.86
C ILE A 141 -4.72 21.68 -7.94
N ASP A 142 -5.71 22.33 -8.53
CA ASP A 142 -5.45 23.45 -9.44
C ASP A 142 -5.20 24.73 -8.63
N CYS A 143 -3.97 25.26 -8.69
CA CYS A 143 -3.58 26.46 -7.97
C CYS A 143 -2.46 27.22 -8.68
N PRO A 144 -2.32 28.54 -8.44
CA PRO A 144 -1.17 29.30 -8.91
C PRO A 144 0.16 28.75 -8.41
N GLU A 145 1.22 28.89 -9.23
CA GLU A 145 2.57 28.39 -8.91
C GLU A 145 3.06 28.89 -7.54
N SER A 146 2.75 30.13 -7.18
CA SER A 146 3.13 30.71 -5.88
C SER A 146 2.52 30.02 -4.64
N MET A 147 1.53 29.13 -4.83
CA MET A 147 0.88 28.38 -3.76
C MET A 147 1.38 26.93 -3.66
N ARG A 148 2.15 26.43 -4.65
CA ARG A 148 2.57 25.03 -4.70
C ARG A 148 3.41 24.58 -3.52
N ASP A 149 4.23 25.46 -2.95
CA ASP A 149 5.06 25.16 -1.79
C ASP A 149 4.27 24.88 -0.51
N TYR A 150 3.00 25.31 -0.47
CA TYR A 150 2.10 25.08 0.66
C TYR A 150 1.26 23.80 0.51
N LEU A 151 1.33 23.12 -0.64
CA LEU A 151 0.58 21.89 -0.85
C LEU A 151 1.20 20.73 -0.08
N VAL A 152 0.34 19.81 0.34
CA VAL A 152 0.76 18.55 0.95
C VAL A 152 1.51 17.72 -0.10
N LYS A 153 2.75 17.35 0.20
CA LYS A 153 3.55 16.44 -0.62
C LYS A 153 3.25 15.00 -0.23
N PHE A 154 2.43 14.35 -1.02
CA PHE A 154 2.09 12.95 -0.81
C PHE A 154 2.04 12.25 -2.16
N THR A 155 2.80 11.17 -2.27
CA THR A 155 2.92 10.35 -3.49
C THR A 155 2.47 8.94 -3.19
N CYS A 156 1.70 8.35 -4.10
CA CYS A 156 1.29 6.97 -4.04
C CYS A 156 1.78 6.22 -5.28
N PRO A 157 2.87 5.45 -5.20
CA PRO A 157 3.33 4.61 -6.30
C PRO A 157 2.26 3.63 -6.75
N VAL A 158 2.20 3.38 -8.07
CA VAL A 158 1.26 2.43 -8.67
C VAL A 158 2.05 1.29 -9.32
N PHE A 159 1.81 0.07 -8.86
CA PHE A 159 2.25 -1.13 -9.55
C PHE A 159 1.19 -1.52 -10.58
N ASP A 160 1.40 -1.09 -11.81
CA ASP A 160 0.46 -1.25 -12.92
C ASP A 160 0.72 -2.56 -13.67
N LEU A 161 -0.10 -3.57 -13.40
CA LEU A 161 0.00 -4.89 -14.06
C LEU A 161 -0.30 -4.85 -15.57
N THR A 162 -0.96 -3.80 -16.07
CA THR A 162 -1.20 -3.65 -17.52
C THR A 162 0.08 -3.36 -18.30
N ARG A 163 1.08 -2.77 -17.63
CA ARG A 163 2.39 -2.41 -18.19
C ARG A 163 3.48 -3.39 -17.81
N THR A 164 3.20 -4.31 -16.88
CA THR A 164 4.18 -5.28 -16.36
C THR A 164 4.22 -6.50 -17.30
N THR A 165 5.41 -6.93 -17.71
CA THR A 165 5.59 -8.19 -18.45
C THR A 165 5.53 -9.38 -17.50
N ASP A 166 5.21 -10.57 -18.01
CA ASP A 166 5.12 -11.76 -17.16
C ASP A 166 6.47 -12.13 -16.54
N ASP A 167 7.55 -11.93 -17.28
CA ASP A 167 8.92 -12.17 -16.80
C ASP A 167 9.32 -11.20 -15.65
N SER A 168 8.66 -10.05 -15.55
CA SER A 168 8.87 -9.10 -14.45
C SER A 168 8.06 -9.42 -13.20
N ILE A 169 7.09 -10.34 -13.30
CA ILE A 169 6.34 -10.85 -12.14
C ILE A 169 7.20 -11.93 -11.48
N CYS A 170 7.98 -11.55 -10.49
CA CYS A 170 8.93 -12.42 -9.80
C CYS A 170 8.65 -12.50 -8.30
N GLY A 171 9.43 -13.32 -7.58
CA GLY A 171 9.33 -13.48 -6.14
C GLY A 171 8.63 -14.78 -5.72
N ASP A 172 7.88 -14.74 -4.63
CA ASP A 172 7.16 -15.90 -4.08
C ASP A 172 6.16 -16.48 -5.09
N PRO A 173 6.10 -17.81 -5.32
CA PRO A 173 5.21 -18.41 -6.31
C PRO A 173 3.72 -18.13 -6.07
N PHE A 174 3.32 -17.95 -4.81
CA PHE A 174 1.94 -17.65 -4.46
C PHE A 174 1.59 -16.20 -4.84
N LEU A 175 2.53 -15.26 -4.57
CA LEU A 175 2.42 -13.87 -5.03
C LEU A 175 2.35 -13.80 -6.57
N GLN A 176 3.24 -14.50 -7.27
CA GLN A 176 3.25 -14.54 -8.74
C GLN A 176 1.90 -15.03 -9.29
N SER A 177 1.38 -16.12 -8.73
CA SER A 177 0.09 -16.69 -9.14
C SER A 177 -1.06 -15.70 -8.97
N MET A 178 -1.10 -14.98 -7.84
CA MET A 178 -2.11 -13.94 -7.59
C MET A 178 -1.99 -12.79 -8.59
N LEU A 179 -0.79 -12.26 -8.81
CA LEU A 179 -0.56 -11.16 -9.74
C LEU A 179 -0.94 -11.55 -11.18
N GLN A 180 -0.64 -12.77 -11.61
CA GLN A 180 -1.05 -13.30 -12.92
C GLN A 180 -2.57 -13.47 -13.00
N LEU A 181 -3.23 -13.99 -11.96
CA LEU A 181 -4.70 -14.09 -11.92
C LEU A 181 -5.35 -12.71 -11.96
N LEU A 182 -4.83 -11.71 -11.26
CA LEU A 182 -5.32 -10.34 -11.35
C LEU A 182 -5.13 -9.75 -12.74
N LYS A 183 -3.98 -10.01 -13.37
CA LYS A 183 -3.63 -9.49 -14.71
C LYS A 183 -4.53 -10.07 -15.82
N TYR A 184 -4.89 -11.36 -15.74
CA TYR A 184 -5.58 -12.08 -16.80
C TYR A 184 -7.02 -12.47 -16.47
N GLY A 185 -7.42 -12.50 -15.21
CA GLY A 185 -8.73 -13.01 -14.76
C GLY A 185 -9.95 -12.20 -15.24
N ARG A 186 -9.74 -11.02 -15.82
CA ARG A 186 -10.81 -10.20 -16.43
C ARG A 186 -11.04 -10.47 -17.93
N LYS A 187 -10.14 -11.21 -18.56
CA LYS A 187 -10.19 -11.49 -20.01
C LYS A 187 -11.09 -12.70 -20.35
N SER A 188 -11.88 -13.17 -19.39
CA SER A 188 -12.79 -14.33 -19.56
C SER A 188 -14.22 -13.89 -19.71
#